data_322809c8238df86e57435d42f016ca44
#
_entry.id   322809c8238df86e57435d42f016ca44
#
_cell.length_a   1.000
_cell.length_b   1.000
_cell.length_c   1.000
_cell.angle_alpha   90.00
_cell.angle_beta   90.00
_cell.angle_gamma   90.00
#
_symmetry.space_group_name_H-M   'P 1'
#
loop_
_entity.id
_entity.type
_entity.pdbx_description
1 polymer ?
#
loop_
_entity_poly.entity_id
_entity_poly.type
_entity_poly.pdbx_seq_one_letter_code
_entity_poly.pdbx_strand_id
1 'polypeptide(L)'
;MKIVNAMIGATALAAMSLFSASANAQSYPERQITMIVPFAAGGPTDTVARLVAESMSRDLGQQIVVENVGGAGGSLGAGRVANAEADGYTVLLHHIGMATSATLYRKLAYDTLNAFEYVGLVTEVPMTLLARKDMEATDFKGLIEYAKANKDKVTVANAGIGAASHLCGMLFMSSIETPLVTVPYKGTGPAMTDLLGGQVDIMCDQTTNTTKQIQGGTVKAYAVTSADRLDILKDLPTVKEAGYPQMEVGIWHGIYTPKGTPKEANDKLSAALKVALKDPNVVARFGELGTKPSPEADATPEALKTKLESEIARWKPVIEAAGQYAD
;
A
#
# COMPACT_ATOMS: atom_id res chain seq x y z
N MET A 1 -41.64 -67.68 8.94
CA MET A 1 -41.79 -66.44 8.10
C MET A 1 -41.53 -65.11 8.82
N LYS A 2 -41.18 -65.03 10.11
CA LYS A 2 -40.97 -63.82 10.86
C LYS A 2 -39.47 -63.47 11.08
N ILE A 3 -38.53 -64.37 10.78
CA ILE A 3 -37.11 -64.20 11.01
C ILE A 3 -36.37 -63.65 9.74
N VAL A 4 -36.90 -63.90 8.55
CA VAL A 4 -36.29 -63.46 7.29
C VAL A 4 -36.43 -61.94 7.02
N ASN A 5 -37.52 -61.34 7.55
CA ASN A 5 -37.76 -59.91 7.36
C ASN A 5 -36.89 -58.99 8.29
N ALA A 6 -36.32 -59.56 9.36
CA ALA A 6 -35.43 -58.77 10.26
C ALA A 6 -34.01 -58.61 9.73
N MET A 7 -33.54 -59.55 8.87
CA MET A 7 -32.18 -59.47 8.31
C MET A 7 -32.05 -58.51 7.10
N ILE A 8 -33.17 -58.27 6.37
CA ILE A 8 -33.14 -57.34 5.23
C ILE A 8 -33.17 -55.87 5.67
N GLY A 9 -33.75 -55.56 6.85
CA GLY A 9 -33.77 -54.22 7.41
C GLY A 9 -32.42 -53.74 7.96
N ALA A 10 -31.60 -54.66 8.47
CA ALA A 10 -30.29 -54.31 9.03
C ALA A 10 -29.22 -54.03 7.97
N THR A 11 -29.33 -54.68 6.81
CA THR A 11 -28.38 -54.44 5.67
C THR A 11 -28.67 -53.15 4.93
N ALA A 12 -29.90 -52.66 4.90
CA ALA A 12 -30.26 -51.38 4.27
C ALA A 12 -29.80 -50.15 5.10
N LEU A 13 -29.77 -50.27 6.45
CA LEU A 13 -29.26 -49.18 7.32
C LEU A 13 -27.72 -49.10 7.31
N ALA A 14 -26.99 -50.19 7.10
CA ALA A 14 -25.54 -50.21 7.00
C ALA A 14 -25.03 -49.66 5.65
N ALA A 15 -25.84 -49.73 4.58
CA ALA A 15 -25.48 -49.15 3.29
C ALA A 15 -25.68 -47.61 3.19
N MET A 16 -26.52 -47.02 4.06
CA MET A 16 -26.73 -45.56 4.11
C MET A 16 -25.64 -44.81 4.90
N SER A 17 -24.83 -45.46 5.71
CA SER A 17 -23.75 -44.79 6.48
C SER A 17 -22.42 -44.68 5.74
N LEU A 18 -22.31 -45.16 4.50
CA LEU A 18 -21.09 -45.10 3.68
C LEU A 18 -21.06 -43.94 2.66
N PHE A 19 -22.14 -43.15 2.55
CA PHE A 19 -22.11 -41.85 1.94
C PHE A 19 -21.75 -40.77 2.96
N SER A 20 -20.67 -40.96 3.72
CA SER A 20 -19.94 -39.84 4.30
C SER A 20 -19.46 -39.02 3.10
N ALA A 21 -20.18 -37.95 2.79
CA ALA A 21 -19.73 -36.99 1.85
C ALA A 21 -18.28 -36.66 2.23
N SER A 22 -17.32 -37.07 1.40
CA SER A 22 -16.03 -36.45 1.37
C SER A 22 -16.38 -34.98 1.11
N ALA A 23 -16.41 -34.17 2.17
CA ALA A 23 -16.33 -32.73 2.01
C ALA A 23 -15.03 -32.53 1.22
N ASN A 24 -15.15 -32.40 -0.10
CA ASN A 24 -14.06 -31.90 -0.89
C ASN A 24 -13.70 -30.58 -0.20
N ALA A 25 -12.60 -30.57 0.51
CA ALA A 25 -12.01 -29.32 0.95
C ALA A 25 -11.86 -28.51 -0.33
N GLN A 26 -12.73 -27.54 -0.49
CA GLN A 26 -12.84 -26.72 -1.68
C GLN A 26 -11.46 -26.13 -1.90
N SER A 27 -10.79 -26.46 -3.00
CA SER A 27 -9.38 -26.10 -3.22
C SER A 27 -9.32 -24.59 -3.49
N TYR A 28 -9.02 -23.81 -2.44
CA TYR A 28 -8.81 -22.37 -2.61
C TYR A 28 -7.52 -22.12 -3.45
N PRO A 29 -7.54 -21.14 -4.41
CA PRO A 29 -8.72 -20.46 -4.95
C PRO A 29 -9.36 -21.21 -6.13
N GLU A 30 -10.70 -21.22 -6.22
CA GLU A 30 -11.46 -21.81 -7.33
C GLU A 30 -12.01 -20.74 -8.30
N ARG A 31 -11.95 -19.48 -7.93
CA ARG A 31 -12.43 -18.33 -8.70
C ARG A 31 -11.50 -17.15 -8.58
N GLN A 32 -11.74 -16.14 -9.38
CA GLN A 32 -11.02 -14.87 -9.37
C GLN A 32 -10.99 -14.23 -7.98
N ILE A 33 -9.85 -13.68 -7.62
CA ILE A 33 -9.62 -12.88 -6.40
C ILE A 33 -9.67 -11.41 -6.78
N THR A 34 -10.31 -10.57 -5.96
CA THR A 34 -10.29 -9.11 -6.12
C THR A 34 -9.29 -8.49 -5.15
N MET A 35 -8.30 -7.78 -5.68
CA MET A 35 -7.34 -7.01 -4.89
C MET A 35 -7.76 -5.54 -4.87
N ILE A 36 -8.24 -5.06 -3.73
CA ILE A 36 -8.58 -3.66 -3.53
C ILE A 36 -7.30 -2.85 -3.32
N VAL A 37 -7.15 -1.81 -4.13
CA VAL A 37 -6.15 -0.75 -3.95
C VAL A 37 -6.89 0.51 -3.51
N PRO A 38 -6.61 1.07 -2.31
CA PRO A 38 -7.43 2.13 -1.73
C PRO A 38 -7.07 3.53 -2.27
N PHE A 39 -6.60 3.60 -3.52
CA PHE A 39 -6.20 4.82 -4.21
C PHE A 39 -6.60 4.77 -5.70
N ALA A 40 -6.63 5.93 -6.34
CA ALA A 40 -6.90 6.02 -7.78
C ALA A 40 -5.88 5.23 -8.60
N ALA A 41 -6.33 4.69 -9.74
CA ALA A 41 -5.48 3.99 -10.68
C ALA A 41 -4.34 4.88 -11.22
N GLY A 42 -3.25 4.24 -11.64
CA GLY A 42 -2.06 4.91 -12.18
C GLY A 42 -1.14 5.52 -11.12
N GLY A 43 -1.47 5.39 -9.83
CA GLY A 43 -0.58 5.79 -8.74
C GLY A 43 0.40 4.69 -8.32
N PRO A 44 1.28 4.97 -7.34
CA PRO A 44 2.36 4.07 -6.94
C PRO A 44 1.85 2.74 -6.37
N THR A 45 0.83 2.77 -5.53
CA THR A 45 0.25 1.56 -4.92
C THR A 45 -0.46 0.68 -5.96
N ASP A 46 -1.10 1.30 -6.97
CA ASP A 46 -1.69 0.58 -8.10
C ASP A 46 -0.61 -0.12 -8.95
N THR A 47 0.51 0.55 -9.19
CA THR A 47 1.67 -0.03 -9.89
C THR A 47 2.22 -1.24 -9.16
N VAL A 48 2.44 -1.14 -7.84
CA VAL A 48 2.89 -2.26 -6.99
C VAL A 48 1.89 -3.41 -7.04
N ALA A 49 0.59 -3.11 -6.87
CA ALA A 49 -0.47 -4.11 -6.86
C ALA A 49 -0.53 -4.91 -8.16
N ARG A 50 -0.51 -4.25 -9.32
CA ARG A 50 -0.58 -4.93 -10.62
C ARG A 50 0.61 -5.83 -10.88
N LEU A 51 1.82 -5.39 -10.51
CA LEU A 51 3.05 -6.18 -10.68
C LEU A 51 3.01 -7.48 -9.86
N VAL A 52 2.61 -7.40 -8.58
CA VAL A 52 2.55 -8.61 -7.75
C VAL A 52 1.32 -9.46 -8.06
N ALA A 53 0.16 -8.85 -8.36
CA ALA A 53 -1.07 -9.56 -8.71
C ALA A 53 -0.88 -10.43 -9.96
N GLU A 54 -0.17 -9.94 -10.98
CA GLU A 54 0.12 -10.72 -12.18
C GLU A 54 0.93 -11.98 -11.87
N SER A 55 1.99 -11.86 -11.07
CA SER A 55 2.83 -13.01 -10.70
C SER A 55 2.12 -13.97 -9.75
N MET A 56 1.42 -13.44 -8.72
CA MET A 56 0.61 -14.26 -7.81
C MET A 56 -0.51 -15.02 -8.56
N SER A 57 -1.11 -14.41 -9.59
CA SER A 57 -2.15 -15.07 -10.42
C SER A 57 -1.62 -16.32 -11.13
N ARG A 58 -0.39 -16.27 -11.61
CA ARG A 58 0.26 -17.44 -12.24
C ARG A 58 0.48 -18.58 -11.25
N ASP A 59 0.92 -18.27 -10.05
CA ASP A 59 1.18 -19.26 -9.00
C ASP A 59 -0.13 -19.88 -8.46
N LEU A 60 -1.15 -19.07 -8.23
CA LEU A 60 -2.45 -19.50 -7.71
C LEU A 60 -3.32 -20.21 -8.76
N GLY A 61 -3.01 -20.09 -10.06
CA GLY A 61 -3.85 -20.60 -11.12
C GLY A 61 -5.20 -19.89 -11.29
N GLN A 62 -5.42 -18.77 -10.59
CA GLN A 62 -6.61 -17.93 -10.65
C GLN A 62 -6.22 -16.46 -10.76
N GLN A 63 -7.00 -15.67 -11.49
CA GLN A 63 -6.71 -14.26 -11.68
C GLN A 63 -6.89 -13.46 -10.39
N ILE A 64 -5.95 -12.56 -10.11
CA ILE A 64 -6.12 -11.48 -9.15
C ILE A 64 -6.39 -10.19 -9.94
N VAL A 65 -7.60 -9.68 -9.82
CA VAL A 65 -8.02 -8.43 -10.50
C VAL A 65 -7.91 -7.26 -9.54
N VAL A 66 -7.19 -6.23 -9.95
CA VAL A 66 -7.01 -5.00 -9.16
C VAL A 66 -8.21 -4.08 -9.36
N GLU A 67 -8.86 -3.72 -8.26
CA GLU A 67 -9.94 -2.72 -8.21
C GLU A 67 -9.50 -1.51 -7.37
N ASN A 68 -9.62 -0.31 -7.93
CA ASN A 68 -9.23 0.94 -7.27
C ASN A 68 -10.41 1.58 -6.55
N VAL A 69 -10.33 1.72 -5.23
CA VAL A 69 -11.37 2.31 -4.36
C VAL A 69 -10.76 3.45 -3.55
N GLY A 70 -10.48 4.58 -4.22
CA GLY A 70 -9.82 5.73 -3.61
C GLY A 70 -10.75 6.63 -2.81
N GLY A 71 -10.20 7.28 -1.81
CA GLY A 71 -10.86 8.32 -1.00
C GLY A 71 -10.48 8.25 0.49
N ALA A 72 -10.60 9.38 1.17
CA ALA A 72 -10.28 9.54 2.59
C ALA A 72 -8.91 8.93 2.97
N GLY A 73 -7.85 9.29 2.21
CA GLY A 73 -6.49 8.80 2.46
C GLY A 73 -6.31 7.28 2.38
N GLY A 74 -7.25 6.56 1.77
CA GLY A 74 -7.27 5.10 1.64
C GLY A 74 -8.23 4.40 2.61
N SER A 75 -8.79 5.11 3.59
CA SER A 75 -9.66 4.50 4.60
C SER A 75 -10.97 3.92 4.02
N LEU A 76 -11.49 4.48 2.91
CA LEU A 76 -12.69 3.95 2.26
C LEU A 76 -12.45 2.56 1.66
N GLY A 77 -11.36 2.37 0.91
CA GLY A 77 -11.00 1.07 0.34
C GLY A 77 -10.67 0.03 1.41
N ALA A 78 -9.91 0.42 2.45
CA ALA A 78 -9.61 -0.45 3.57
C ALA A 78 -10.88 -0.86 4.34
N GLY A 79 -11.80 0.08 4.59
CA GLY A 79 -13.09 -0.19 5.22
C GLY A 79 -13.96 -1.15 4.41
N ARG A 80 -13.92 -1.05 3.07
CA ARG A 80 -14.61 -2.01 2.19
C ARG A 80 -14.09 -3.43 2.39
N VAL A 81 -12.77 -3.61 2.48
CA VAL A 81 -12.20 -4.95 2.71
C VAL A 81 -12.47 -5.44 4.13
N ALA A 82 -12.37 -4.57 5.14
CA ALA A 82 -12.68 -4.93 6.52
C ALA A 82 -14.10 -5.50 6.70
N ASN A 83 -15.04 -5.11 5.84
CA ASN A 83 -16.44 -5.55 5.85
C ASN A 83 -16.78 -6.55 4.74
N ALA A 84 -15.79 -7.04 3.98
CA ALA A 84 -16.01 -8.06 2.96
C ALA A 84 -16.16 -9.46 3.58
N GLU A 85 -16.64 -10.41 2.79
CA GLU A 85 -16.67 -11.82 3.18
C GLU A 85 -15.25 -12.32 3.49
N ALA A 86 -15.10 -13.00 4.62
CA ALA A 86 -13.82 -13.53 5.08
C ALA A 86 -13.53 -14.91 4.45
N ASP A 87 -13.56 -14.99 3.14
CA ASP A 87 -13.37 -16.20 2.34
C ASP A 87 -12.05 -16.25 1.55
N GLY A 88 -11.25 -15.17 1.62
CA GLY A 88 -9.97 -15.02 0.94
C GLY A 88 -10.08 -14.46 -0.49
N TYR A 89 -11.28 -14.22 -1.03
CA TYR A 89 -11.46 -13.72 -2.41
C TYR A 89 -11.49 -12.20 -2.54
N THR A 90 -11.49 -11.50 -1.40
CA THR A 90 -11.26 -10.05 -1.36
C THR A 90 -10.03 -9.76 -0.51
N VAL A 91 -9.02 -9.15 -1.11
CA VAL A 91 -7.76 -8.80 -0.44
C VAL A 91 -7.50 -7.31 -0.57
N LEU A 92 -6.74 -6.74 0.36
CA LEU A 92 -6.33 -5.34 0.36
C LEU A 92 -4.82 -5.27 0.14
N LEU A 93 -4.35 -4.48 -0.81
CA LEU A 93 -2.97 -4.02 -0.83
C LEU A 93 -2.93 -2.56 -0.39
N HIS A 94 -2.31 -2.30 0.75
CA HIS A 94 -2.22 -0.97 1.35
C HIS A 94 -0.78 -0.69 1.80
N HIS A 95 -0.49 0.56 2.07
CA HIS A 95 0.82 1.07 2.50
C HIS A 95 0.77 1.65 3.92
N ILE A 96 1.81 2.37 4.34
CA ILE A 96 1.95 3.04 5.65
C ILE A 96 0.70 3.81 6.10
N GLY A 97 -0.20 4.21 5.18
CA GLY A 97 -1.49 4.81 5.49
C GLY A 97 -2.35 3.97 6.42
N MET A 98 -2.16 2.65 6.45
CA MET A 98 -2.80 1.76 7.43
C MET A 98 -2.41 2.12 8.87
N ALA A 99 -1.14 2.44 9.10
CA ALA A 99 -0.64 2.82 10.41
C ALA A 99 -1.05 4.26 10.79
N THR A 100 -0.92 5.21 9.85
CA THR A 100 -1.21 6.62 10.11
C THR A 100 -2.70 6.88 10.33
N SER A 101 -3.58 6.16 9.63
CA SER A 101 -5.03 6.30 9.77
C SER A 101 -5.53 5.97 11.18
N ALA A 102 -4.86 5.05 11.91
CA ALA A 102 -5.20 4.69 13.27
C ALA A 102 -5.20 5.88 14.25
N THR A 103 -4.38 6.91 13.98
CA THR A 103 -4.32 8.13 14.80
C THR A 103 -4.98 9.34 14.14
N LEU A 104 -4.85 9.47 12.82
CA LEU A 104 -5.38 10.62 12.07
C LEU A 104 -6.91 10.67 12.02
N TYR A 105 -7.58 9.51 11.95
CA TYR A 105 -9.04 9.47 11.85
C TYR A 105 -9.67 9.22 13.21
N ARG A 106 -10.40 10.20 13.74
CA ARG A 106 -11.12 10.06 15.03
C ARG A 106 -12.31 9.10 14.95
N LYS A 107 -12.85 8.88 13.76
CA LYS A 107 -14.01 8.01 13.49
C LYS A 107 -13.68 7.07 12.32
N LEU A 108 -12.66 6.22 12.50
CA LEU A 108 -12.34 5.20 11.52
C LEU A 108 -13.40 4.09 11.55
N ALA A 109 -13.85 3.65 10.37
CA ALA A 109 -14.92 2.65 10.25
C ALA A 109 -14.45 1.20 10.56
N TYR A 110 -13.17 1.00 10.86
CA TYR A 110 -12.57 -0.30 11.17
C TYR A 110 -11.42 -0.14 12.18
N ASP A 111 -11.11 -1.21 12.89
CA ASP A 111 -9.91 -1.29 13.73
C ASP A 111 -8.73 -1.73 12.86
N THR A 112 -7.69 -0.90 12.77
CA THR A 112 -6.52 -1.17 11.92
C THR A 112 -5.75 -2.42 12.29
N LEU A 113 -5.77 -2.84 13.55
CA LEU A 113 -5.06 -4.03 14.03
C LEU A 113 -5.93 -5.28 14.05
N ASN A 114 -7.25 -5.13 14.29
CA ASN A 114 -8.12 -6.27 14.59
C ASN A 114 -9.14 -6.58 13.48
N ALA A 115 -9.32 -5.71 12.47
CA ALA A 115 -10.27 -5.95 11.38
C ALA A 115 -9.70 -6.78 10.22
N PHE A 116 -8.42 -7.18 10.30
CA PHE A 116 -7.73 -7.87 9.20
C PHE A 116 -6.95 -9.09 9.69
N GLU A 117 -6.76 -10.04 8.77
CA GLU A 117 -5.64 -10.99 8.79
C GLU A 117 -4.53 -10.46 7.89
N TYR A 118 -3.31 -10.91 8.14
CA TYR A 118 -2.11 -10.44 7.48
C TYR A 118 -1.60 -11.50 6.50
N VAL A 119 -1.13 -11.08 5.32
CA VAL A 119 -0.55 -11.98 4.30
C VAL A 119 0.98 -11.83 4.26
N GLY A 120 1.48 -10.60 4.12
CA GLY A 120 2.91 -10.34 4.15
C GLY A 120 3.28 -8.96 3.61
N LEU A 121 4.53 -8.53 3.87
CA LEU A 121 5.12 -7.33 3.30
C LEU A 121 5.50 -7.55 1.83
N VAL A 122 5.29 -6.52 1.01
CA VAL A 122 5.51 -6.56 -0.44
C VAL A 122 6.80 -5.85 -0.83
N THR A 123 6.97 -4.63 -0.39
CA THR A 123 8.09 -3.75 -0.73
C THR A 123 8.12 -2.56 0.22
N GLU A 124 9.28 -1.90 0.31
CA GLU A 124 9.40 -0.57 0.91
C GLU A 124 9.92 0.40 -0.15
N VAL A 125 9.10 1.40 -0.50
CA VAL A 125 9.33 2.33 -1.61
C VAL A 125 9.81 3.66 -1.06
N PRO A 126 10.99 4.17 -1.49
CA PRO A 126 11.42 5.54 -1.20
C PRO A 126 10.47 6.57 -1.81
N MET A 127 10.44 7.77 -1.25
CA MET A 127 9.74 8.89 -1.84
C MET A 127 10.72 9.90 -2.44
N THR A 128 10.20 10.75 -3.30
CA THR A 128 10.91 11.88 -3.91
C THR A 128 10.14 13.16 -3.66
N LEU A 129 10.84 14.23 -3.32
CA LEU A 129 10.27 15.57 -3.27
C LEU A 129 10.38 16.20 -4.66
N LEU A 130 9.25 16.56 -5.24
CA LEU A 130 9.10 17.03 -6.62
C LEU A 130 8.45 18.39 -6.66
N ALA A 131 8.71 19.12 -7.77
CA ALA A 131 7.91 20.27 -8.17
C ALA A 131 7.62 20.23 -9.68
N ARG A 132 6.66 21.05 -10.10
CA ARG A 132 6.37 21.30 -11.53
C ARG A 132 7.66 21.74 -12.26
N LYS A 133 7.72 21.44 -13.57
CA LYS A 133 8.94 21.61 -14.37
C LYS A 133 9.46 23.05 -14.39
N ASP A 134 8.59 24.02 -14.38
CA ASP A 134 8.89 25.46 -14.45
C ASP A 134 9.07 26.12 -13.07
N MET A 135 9.13 25.34 -11.97
CA MET A 135 9.50 25.85 -10.65
C MET A 135 10.83 26.60 -10.73
N GLU A 136 10.92 27.80 -10.17
CA GLU A 136 12.14 28.63 -10.24
C GLU A 136 13.31 28.01 -9.47
N ALA A 137 13.04 27.33 -8.36
CA ALA A 137 14.06 26.69 -7.55
C ALA A 137 14.85 25.62 -8.34
N THR A 138 16.16 25.63 -8.22
CA THR A 138 17.06 24.70 -8.93
C THR A 138 17.60 23.60 -8.04
N ASP A 139 17.56 23.78 -6.72
CA ASP A 139 18.02 22.82 -5.72
C ASP A 139 17.08 22.79 -4.50
N PHE A 140 17.36 21.90 -3.56
CA PHE A 140 16.54 21.71 -2.36
C PHE A 140 16.47 22.97 -1.49
N LYS A 141 17.59 23.67 -1.35
CA LYS A 141 17.66 24.91 -0.57
C LYS A 141 16.80 26.00 -1.21
N GLY A 142 16.94 26.19 -2.51
CA GLY A 142 16.12 27.14 -3.28
C GLY A 142 14.63 26.82 -3.22
N LEU A 143 14.27 25.52 -3.21
CA LEU A 143 12.87 25.11 -3.03
C LEU A 143 12.33 25.56 -1.67
N ILE A 144 13.11 25.41 -0.61
CA ILE A 144 12.72 25.84 0.74
C ILE A 144 12.57 27.37 0.81
N GLU A 145 13.53 28.12 0.26
CA GLU A 145 13.47 29.57 0.21
C GLU A 145 12.24 30.05 -0.56
N TYR A 146 11.97 29.45 -1.71
CA TYR A 146 10.77 29.73 -2.52
C TYR A 146 9.49 29.42 -1.77
N ALA A 147 9.41 28.24 -1.14
CA ALA A 147 8.24 27.82 -0.39
C ALA A 147 7.95 28.76 0.80
N LYS A 148 8.97 29.17 1.54
CA LYS A 148 8.84 30.13 2.65
C LYS A 148 8.38 31.52 2.19
N ALA A 149 8.96 32.00 1.10
CA ALA A 149 8.62 33.33 0.53
C ALA A 149 7.18 33.36 -0.04
N ASN A 150 6.65 32.22 -0.49
CA ASN A 150 5.36 32.12 -1.15
C ASN A 150 4.38 31.18 -0.42
N LYS A 151 4.50 31.02 0.89
CA LYS A 151 3.79 30.01 1.70
C LYS A 151 2.28 29.97 1.53
N ASP A 152 1.64 31.12 1.30
CA ASP A 152 0.20 31.27 1.14
C ASP A 152 -0.29 30.97 -0.30
N LYS A 153 0.62 30.69 -1.23
CA LYS A 153 0.35 30.42 -2.65
C LYS A 153 0.83 29.05 -3.08
N VAL A 154 2.00 28.61 -2.58
CA VAL A 154 2.58 27.33 -2.93
C VAL A 154 1.68 26.18 -2.47
N THR A 155 1.33 25.34 -3.42
CA THR A 155 0.45 24.19 -3.21
C THR A 155 1.25 22.90 -3.09
N VAL A 156 0.85 22.03 -2.15
CA VAL A 156 1.41 20.68 -1.96
C VAL A 156 0.32 19.64 -2.19
N ALA A 157 0.44 18.92 -3.30
CA ALA A 157 -0.50 17.87 -3.67
C ALA A 157 -0.27 16.58 -2.88
N ASN A 158 -1.35 15.90 -2.50
CA ASN A 158 -1.29 14.63 -1.78
C ASN A 158 -2.49 13.73 -2.10
N ALA A 159 -2.43 12.45 -1.70
CA ALA A 159 -3.49 11.45 -1.93
C ALA A 159 -4.60 11.43 -0.86
N GLY A 160 -4.76 12.52 -0.13
CA GLY A 160 -5.70 12.64 0.99
C GLY A 160 -5.03 12.47 2.36
N ILE A 161 -5.70 12.95 3.40
CA ILE A 161 -5.20 12.92 4.78
C ILE A 161 -4.90 11.46 5.19
N GLY A 162 -3.71 11.21 5.75
CA GLY A 162 -3.27 9.88 6.15
C GLY A 162 -2.56 9.07 5.06
N ALA A 163 -2.63 9.48 3.80
CA ALA A 163 -1.85 8.84 2.76
C ALA A 163 -0.34 9.12 2.88
N ALA A 164 0.49 8.27 2.26
CA ALA A 164 1.95 8.40 2.28
C ALA A 164 2.45 9.79 1.82
N SER A 165 1.87 10.31 0.73
CA SER A 165 2.21 11.64 0.21
C SER A 165 1.81 12.78 1.16
N HIS A 166 0.71 12.63 1.91
CA HIS A 166 0.32 13.58 2.95
C HIS A 166 1.34 13.55 4.11
N LEU A 167 1.72 12.34 4.58
CA LEU A 167 2.73 12.18 5.62
C LEU A 167 4.06 12.83 5.23
N CYS A 168 4.56 12.57 4.02
CA CYS A 168 5.79 13.17 3.52
C CYS A 168 5.67 14.70 3.38
N GLY A 169 4.53 15.21 2.90
CA GLY A 169 4.25 16.65 2.87
C GLY A 169 4.25 17.29 4.25
N MET A 170 3.68 16.61 5.26
CA MET A 170 3.72 17.04 6.65
C MET A 170 5.16 17.10 7.19
N LEU A 171 5.97 16.06 6.92
CA LEU A 171 7.39 16.05 7.31
C LEU A 171 8.16 17.19 6.66
N PHE A 172 7.90 17.47 5.37
CA PHE A 172 8.51 18.60 4.68
C PHE A 172 8.11 19.93 5.34
N MET A 173 6.82 20.22 5.49
CA MET A 173 6.32 21.46 6.10
C MET A 173 6.83 21.65 7.54
N SER A 174 6.85 20.57 8.32
CA SER A 174 7.40 20.59 9.70
C SER A 174 8.89 20.86 9.70
N SER A 175 9.65 20.23 8.79
CA SER A 175 11.11 20.37 8.70
C SER A 175 11.56 21.77 8.30
N ILE A 176 10.74 22.46 7.52
CA ILE A 176 10.99 23.85 7.12
C ILE A 176 10.29 24.88 8.01
N GLU A 177 9.56 24.41 9.04
CA GLU A 177 8.77 25.26 9.97
C GLU A 177 7.81 26.22 9.23
N THR A 178 7.20 25.74 8.14
CA THR A 178 6.34 26.58 7.30
C THR A 178 5.15 25.77 6.80
N PRO A 179 3.91 26.12 7.19
CA PRO A 179 2.72 25.53 6.62
C PRO A 179 2.54 26.00 5.17
N LEU A 180 2.12 25.10 4.29
CA LEU A 180 1.81 25.36 2.89
C LEU A 180 0.36 24.96 2.58
N VAL A 181 -0.15 25.40 1.43
CA VAL A 181 -1.51 25.08 1.00
C VAL A 181 -1.54 23.62 0.51
N THR A 182 -2.33 22.76 1.16
CA THR A 182 -2.44 21.34 0.78
C THR A 182 -3.62 21.09 -0.16
N VAL A 183 -3.41 20.30 -1.22
CA VAL A 183 -4.43 19.95 -2.22
C VAL A 183 -4.61 18.43 -2.22
N PRO A 184 -5.71 17.91 -1.63
CA PRO A 184 -5.95 16.47 -1.55
C PRO A 184 -6.60 15.91 -2.82
N TYR A 185 -6.11 14.74 -3.26
CA TYR A 185 -6.64 13.92 -4.35
C TYR A 185 -7.09 12.54 -3.82
N LYS A 186 -7.74 11.76 -4.69
CA LYS A 186 -8.09 10.35 -4.38
C LYS A 186 -6.91 9.38 -4.61
N GLY A 187 -5.70 9.91 -4.89
CA GLY A 187 -4.47 9.17 -5.19
C GLY A 187 -3.47 10.08 -5.87
N THR A 188 -2.18 9.73 -5.91
CA THR A 188 -1.14 10.57 -6.50
C THR A 188 -1.05 10.45 -8.03
N GLY A 189 -1.73 9.49 -8.67
CA GLY A 189 -1.85 9.45 -10.14
C GLY A 189 -2.48 10.73 -10.71
N PRO A 190 -3.70 11.12 -10.32
CA PRO A 190 -4.30 12.40 -10.70
C PRO A 190 -3.49 13.62 -10.25
N ALA A 191 -2.90 13.59 -9.05
CA ALA A 191 -2.04 14.66 -8.54
C ALA A 191 -0.80 14.88 -9.44
N MET A 192 -0.18 13.80 -9.95
CA MET A 192 0.92 13.87 -10.89
C MET A 192 0.49 14.52 -12.22
N THR A 193 -0.70 14.22 -12.70
CA THR A 193 -1.25 14.85 -13.92
C THR A 193 -1.35 16.37 -13.73
N ASP A 194 -1.85 16.82 -12.58
CA ASP A 194 -1.98 18.24 -12.27
C ASP A 194 -0.63 18.92 -12.01
N LEU A 195 0.35 18.20 -11.42
CA LEU A 195 1.72 18.68 -11.29
C LEU A 195 2.38 18.92 -12.66
N LEU A 196 2.21 17.95 -13.58
CA LEU A 196 2.71 18.05 -14.95
C LEU A 196 2.03 19.20 -15.72
N GLY A 197 0.74 19.44 -15.44
CA GLY A 197 -0.05 20.54 -16.00
C GLY A 197 0.15 21.89 -15.31
N GLY A 198 1.01 21.98 -14.28
CA GLY A 198 1.27 23.22 -13.55
C GLY A 198 0.11 23.71 -12.67
N GLN A 199 -0.87 22.84 -12.36
CA GLN A 199 -2.03 23.18 -11.51
C GLN A 199 -1.70 23.13 -10.03
N VAL A 200 -0.64 22.40 -9.64
CA VAL A 200 -0.08 22.34 -8.30
C VAL A 200 1.44 22.49 -8.39
N ASP A 201 2.08 22.92 -7.29
CA ASP A 201 3.48 23.32 -7.31
C ASP A 201 4.44 22.22 -6.86
N ILE A 202 4.11 21.55 -5.76
CA ILE A 202 4.98 20.57 -5.09
C ILE A 202 4.20 19.29 -4.83
N MET A 203 4.90 18.17 -4.87
CA MET A 203 4.39 16.87 -4.45
C MET A 203 5.51 16.04 -3.81
N CYS A 204 5.20 15.29 -2.77
CA CYS A 204 6.04 14.20 -2.32
C CYS A 204 5.38 12.88 -2.73
N ASP A 205 6.07 12.06 -3.52
CA ASP A 205 5.48 10.81 -3.99
C ASP A 205 6.53 9.70 -4.16
N GLN A 206 6.05 8.46 -4.20
CA GLN A 206 6.87 7.28 -4.26
C GLN A 206 7.58 7.13 -5.61
N THR A 207 8.80 6.59 -5.59
CA THR A 207 9.61 6.35 -6.79
C THR A 207 8.89 5.53 -7.85
N THR A 208 8.01 4.60 -7.46
CA THR A 208 7.20 3.79 -8.38
C THR A 208 6.26 4.60 -9.28
N ASN A 209 5.98 5.86 -8.93
CA ASN A 209 5.25 6.81 -9.77
C ASN A 209 6.15 7.89 -10.38
N THR A 210 7.28 8.23 -9.73
CA THR A 210 8.03 9.44 -10.06
C THR A 210 9.30 9.19 -10.89
N THR A 211 9.89 8.00 -10.83
CA THR A 211 11.17 7.69 -11.49
C THR A 211 11.15 8.04 -12.99
N LYS A 212 10.11 7.63 -13.71
CA LYS A 212 9.98 7.92 -15.15
C LYS A 212 9.84 9.41 -15.44
N GLN A 213 9.12 10.15 -14.59
CA GLN A 213 8.93 11.60 -14.74
C GLN A 213 10.23 12.35 -14.51
N ILE A 214 11.01 11.92 -13.53
CA ILE A 214 12.33 12.48 -13.20
C ILE A 214 13.30 12.22 -14.34
N GLN A 215 13.42 10.97 -14.80
CA GLN A 215 14.30 10.59 -15.92
C GLN A 215 13.91 11.27 -17.23
N GLY A 216 12.61 11.45 -17.47
CA GLY A 216 12.07 12.17 -18.64
C GLY A 216 12.20 13.69 -18.54
N GLY A 217 12.67 14.24 -17.40
CA GLY A 217 12.81 15.68 -17.19
C GLY A 217 11.49 16.44 -17.27
N THR A 218 10.36 15.77 -16.97
CA THR A 218 9.01 16.37 -17.01
C THR A 218 8.62 17.04 -15.69
N VAL A 219 9.37 16.78 -14.63
CA VAL A 219 9.27 17.41 -13.30
C VAL A 219 10.67 17.82 -12.82
N LYS A 220 10.74 18.70 -11.84
CA LYS A 220 11.97 18.92 -11.05
C LYS A 220 11.94 18.02 -9.82
N ALA A 221 13.07 17.35 -9.53
CA ALA A 221 13.23 16.53 -8.35
C ALA A 221 14.34 17.12 -7.48
N TYR A 222 14.16 17.10 -6.16
CA TYR A 222 15.03 17.79 -5.22
C TYR A 222 15.75 16.86 -4.24
N ALA A 223 15.08 15.80 -3.80
CA ALA A 223 15.67 14.82 -2.90
C ALA A 223 14.87 13.50 -2.90
N VAL A 224 15.55 12.42 -2.48
CA VAL A 224 14.92 11.13 -2.10
C VAL A 224 14.88 11.02 -0.58
N THR A 225 13.86 10.32 -0.06
CA THR A 225 13.67 10.13 1.39
C THR A 225 14.34 8.87 1.95
N SER A 226 15.06 8.12 1.12
CA SER A 226 15.86 6.97 1.55
C SER A 226 17.13 7.42 2.28
N ALA A 227 17.69 6.53 3.13
CA ALA A 227 18.94 6.77 3.83
C ALA A 227 20.13 6.94 2.87
N ASP A 228 20.12 6.21 1.74
CA ASP A 228 21.12 6.23 0.70
C ASP A 228 20.53 6.70 -0.63
N ARG A 229 21.38 7.20 -1.53
CA ARG A 229 20.98 7.52 -2.91
C ARG A 229 20.55 6.27 -3.64
N LEU A 230 19.63 6.44 -4.58
CA LEU A 230 19.14 5.35 -5.43
C LEU A 230 19.97 5.26 -6.71
N ASP A 231 20.44 4.07 -7.05
CA ASP A 231 21.24 3.84 -8.28
C ASP A 231 20.53 4.34 -9.55
N ILE A 232 19.20 4.19 -9.57
CA ILE A 232 18.36 4.63 -10.69
C ILE A 232 18.22 6.17 -10.77
N LEU A 233 18.49 6.88 -9.66
CA LEU A 233 18.41 8.35 -9.51
C LEU A 233 19.66 8.86 -8.78
N LYS A 234 20.84 8.37 -9.15
CA LYS A 234 22.12 8.60 -8.47
C LYS A 234 22.50 10.08 -8.28
N ASP A 235 22.02 10.94 -9.18
CA ASP A 235 22.32 12.38 -9.14
C ASP A 235 21.41 13.15 -8.16
N LEU A 236 20.33 12.49 -7.68
CA LEU A 236 19.39 13.08 -6.73
C LEU A 236 19.91 12.87 -5.30
N PRO A 237 20.13 13.94 -4.50
CA PRO A 237 20.60 13.79 -3.12
C PRO A 237 19.51 13.16 -2.23
N THR A 238 19.95 12.60 -1.10
CA THR A 238 19.02 12.22 -0.03
C THR A 238 18.59 13.44 0.78
N VAL A 239 17.45 13.36 1.46
CA VAL A 239 17.01 14.40 2.40
C VAL A 239 18.05 14.61 3.52
N LYS A 240 18.79 13.57 3.91
CA LYS A 240 19.88 13.66 4.88
C LYS A 240 21.06 14.46 4.36
N GLU A 241 21.51 14.22 3.12
CA GLU A 241 22.55 15.01 2.46
C GLU A 241 22.14 16.48 2.29
N ALA A 242 20.83 16.72 2.10
CA ALA A 242 20.27 18.07 2.05
C ALA A 242 20.13 18.75 3.42
N GLY A 243 20.47 18.07 4.53
CA GLY A 243 20.44 18.62 5.89
C GLY A 243 19.12 18.37 6.65
N TYR A 244 18.23 17.49 6.14
CA TYR A 244 16.90 17.22 6.70
C TYR A 244 16.69 15.72 7.00
N PRO A 245 17.51 15.09 7.86
CA PRO A 245 17.42 13.66 8.15
C PRO A 245 16.07 13.24 8.76
N GLN A 246 15.35 14.16 9.40
CA GLN A 246 14.01 13.91 9.95
C GLN A 246 12.94 13.62 8.88
N MET A 247 13.24 13.88 7.61
CA MET A 247 12.38 13.55 6.47
C MET A 247 12.62 12.12 5.92
N GLU A 248 13.56 11.37 6.50
CA GLU A 248 13.78 9.98 6.07
C GLU A 248 12.53 9.14 6.34
N VAL A 249 11.95 8.59 5.27
CA VAL A 249 10.78 7.71 5.32
C VAL A 249 10.75 6.77 4.14
N GLY A 250 10.49 5.49 4.41
CA GLY A 250 10.17 4.47 3.42
C GLY A 250 8.70 4.10 3.49
N ILE A 251 8.08 3.88 2.34
CA ILE A 251 6.66 3.55 2.26
C ILE A 251 6.51 2.05 2.05
N TRP A 252 6.36 1.32 3.16
CA TRP A 252 6.12 -0.10 3.11
C TRP A 252 4.69 -0.41 2.63
N HIS A 253 4.56 -1.52 1.89
CA HIS A 253 3.30 -2.04 1.39
C HIS A 253 3.07 -3.44 1.94
N GLY A 254 1.84 -3.76 2.28
CA GLY A 254 1.43 -5.09 2.76
C GLY A 254 0.11 -5.53 2.13
N ILE A 255 -0.10 -6.84 2.11
CA ILE A 255 -1.36 -7.46 1.70
C ILE A 255 -2.09 -7.97 2.94
N TYR A 256 -3.40 -7.72 2.97
CA TYR A 256 -4.31 -8.06 4.06
C TYR A 256 -5.56 -8.75 3.52
N THR A 257 -6.20 -9.53 4.37
CA THR A 257 -7.54 -10.09 4.12
C THR A 257 -8.49 -9.71 5.26
N PRO A 258 -9.82 -9.82 5.09
CA PRO A 258 -10.77 -9.59 6.19
C PRO A 258 -10.46 -10.47 7.40
N LYS A 259 -10.76 -9.98 8.59
CA LYS A 259 -10.66 -10.75 9.83
C LYS A 259 -11.51 -12.02 9.77
N GLY A 260 -10.92 -13.16 10.15
CA GLY A 260 -11.59 -14.46 10.11
C GLY A 260 -11.43 -15.20 8.78
N THR A 261 -10.66 -14.67 7.82
CA THR A 261 -10.30 -15.41 6.59
C THR A 261 -9.62 -16.74 6.97
N PRO A 262 -10.05 -17.89 6.37
CA PRO A 262 -9.50 -19.20 6.68
C PRO A 262 -7.97 -19.21 6.54
N LYS A 263 -7.31 -19.84 7.52
CA LYS A 263 -5.85 -19.94 7.53
C LYS A 263 -5.28 -20.52 6.23
N GLU A 264 -5.95 -21.52 5.66
CA GLU A 264 -5.52 -22.13 4.40
C GLU A 264 -5.48 -21.13 3.24
N ALA A 265 -6.46 -20.23 3.15
CA ALA A 265 -6.51 -19.18 2.13
C ALA A 265 -5.36 -18.17 2.35
N ASN A 266 -5.15 -17.73 3.59
CA ASN A 266 -4.05 -16.83 3.92
C ASN A 266 -2.67 -17.46 3.68
N ASP A 267 -2.48 -18.73 4.03
CA ASP A 267 -1.22 -19.45 3.79
C ASP A 267 -0.92 -19.54 2.28
N LYS A 268 -1.92 -19.82 1.44
CA LYS A 268 -1.78 -19.86 -0.03
C LYS A 268 -1.46 -18.48 -0.61
N LEU A 269 -2.14 -17.43 -0.15
CA LEU A 269 -1.84 -16.05 -0.54
C LEU A 269 -0.42 -15.64 -0.14
N SER A 270 0.01 -15.99 1.07
CA SER A 270 1.37 -15.71 1.56
C SER A 270 2.44 -16.48 0.76
N ALA A 271 2.17 -17.73 0.42
CA ALA A 271 3.05 -18.53 -0.44
C ALA A 271 3.17 -17.91 -1.83
N ALA A 272 2.05 -17.56 -2.47
CA ALA A 272 2.02 -16.92 -3.78
C ALA A 272 2.73 -15.54 -3.77
N LEU A 273 2.58 -14.76 -2.69
CA LEU A 273 3.34 -13.52 -2.52
C LEU A 273 4.85 -13.79 -2.51
N LYS A 274 5.33 -14.76 -1.74
CA LYS A 274 6.76 -15.12 -1.69
C LYS A 274 7.30 -15.55 -3.06
N VAL A 275 6.51 -16.27 -3.84
CA VAL A 275 6.85 -16.61 -5.24
C VAL A 275 6.93 -15.35 -6.10
N ALA A 276 5.93 -14.46 -5.99
CA ALA A 276 5.89 -13.21 -6.76
C ALA A 276 7.09 -12.29 -6.45
N LEU A 277 7.52 -12.20 -5.19
CA LEU A 277 8.67 -11.37 -4.80
C LEU A 277 10.02 -11.91 -5.29
N LYS A 278 10.08 -13.17 -5.73
CA LYS A 278 11.24 -13.80 -6.36
C LYS A 278 11.15 -13.83 -7.90
N ASP A 279 9.99 -13.49 -8.45
CA ASP A 279 9.79 -13.46 -9.90
C ASP A 279 10.76 -12.46 -10.55
N PRO A 280 11.60 -12.90 -11.51
CA PRO A 280 12.59 -12.03 -12.17
C PRO A 280 11.97 -10.77 -12.79
N ASN A 281 10.73 -10.84 -13.30
CA ASN A 281 10.03 -9.69 -13.87
C ASN A 281 9.64 -8.69 -12.78
N VAL A 282 9.14 -9.17 -11.64
CA VAL A 282 8.81 -8.29 -10.49
C VAL A 282 10.07 -7.63 -9.96
N VAL A 283 11.15 -8.39 -9.76
CA VAL A 283 12.44 -7.86 -9.28
C VAL A 283 12.99 -6.80 -10.23
N ALA A 284 13.03 -7.09 -11.54
CA ALA A 284 13.52 -6.15 -12.56
C ALA A 284 12.66 -4.87 -12.60
N ARG A 285 11.33 -5.01 -12.62
CA ARG A 285 10.41 -3.87 -12.68
C ARG A 285 10.48 -3.00 -11.42
N PHE A 286 10.60 -3.61 -10.23
CA PHE A 286 10.81 -2.84 -9.00
C PHE A 286 12.14 -2.07 -9.05
N GLY A 287 13.23 -2.71 -9.53
CA GLY A 287 14.51 -2.04 -9.71
C GLY A 287 14.44 -0.82 -10.64
N GLU A 288 13.75 -0.96 -11.80
CA GLU A 288 13.51 0.16 -12.74
C GLU A 288 12.68 1.30 -12.13
N LEU A 289 11.93 1.02 -11.08
CA LEU A 289 11.08 1.98 -10.37
C LEU A 289 11.71 2.49 -9.06
N GLY A 290 12.97 2.15 -8.79
CA GLY A 290 13.71 2.64 -7.63
C GLY A 290 13.27 2.01 -6.31
N THR A 291 12.77 0.77 -6.35
CA THR A 291 12.44 -0.03 -5.16
C THR A 291 12.90 -1.47 -5.35
N LYS A 292 12.69 -2.30 -4.34
CA LYS A 292 13.02 -3.74 -4.37
C LYS A 292 11.95 -4.55 -3.62
N PRO A 293 11.78 -5.84 -3.94
CA PRO A 293 10.93 -6.72 -3.15
C PRO A 293 11.36 -6.78 -1.69
N SER A 294 10.39 -6.93 -0.79
CA SER A 294 10.69 -7.26 0.62
C SER A 294 11.46 -8.58 0.68
N PRO A 295 12.43 -8.71 1.61
CA PRO A 295 13.09 -9.99 1.87
C PRO A 295 12.06 -11.09 2.18
N GLU A 296 12.37 -12.33 1.83
CA GLU A 296 11.45 -13.45 2.06
C GLU A 296 11.06 -13.62 3.54
N ALA A 297 11.99 -13.32 4.45
CA ALA A 297 11.74 -13.35 5.90
C ALA A 297 10.67 -12.34 6.34
N ASP A 298 10.53 -11.23 5.61
CA ASP A 298 9.59 -10.17 5.92
C ASP A 298 8.25 -10.33 5.15
N ALA A 299 8.23 -11.17 4.11
CA ALA A 299 7.01 -11.51 3.37
C ALA A 299 6.16 -12.54 4.14
N THR A 300 5.88 -12.27 5.41
CA THR A 300 5.13 -13.13 6.32
C THR A 300 4.05 -12.35 7.06
N PRO A 301 2.97 -13.04 7.50
CA PRO A 301 1.93 -12.42 8.32
C PRO A 301 2.47 -11.75 9.58
N GLU A 302 3.39 -12.43 10.28
CA GLU A 302 3.97 -11.96 11.52
C GLU A 302 4.80 -10.68 11.33
N ALA A 303 5.62 -10.65 10.26
CA ALA A 303 6.44 -9.47 9.95
C ALA A 303 5.57 -8.25 9.59
N LEU A 304 4.51 -8.45 8.79
CA LEU A 304 3.58 -7.38 8.44
C LEU A 304 2.84 -6.85 9.67
N LYS A 305 2.38 -7.75 10.56
CA LYS A 305 1.71 -7.35 11.80
C LYS A 305 2.64 -6.54 12.69
N THR A 306 3.86 -7.04 12.94
CA THR A 306 4.88 -6.35 13.73
C THR A 306 5.23 -4.98 13.15
N LYS A 307 5.37 -4.90 11.80
CA LYS A 307 5.61 -3.62 11.11
C LYS A 307 4.47 -2.65 11.35
N LEU A 308 3.22 -3.08 11.20
CA LEU A 308 2.04 -2.22 11.42
C LEU A 308 1.98 -1.71 12.87
N GLU A 309 2.15 -2.58 13.86
CA GLU A 309 2.15 -2.23 15.29
C GLU A 309 3.25 -1.20 15.62
N SER A 310 4.47 -1.45 15.14
CA SER A 310 5.61 -0.55 15.36
C SER A 310 5.42 0.81 14.70
N GLU A 311 4.87 0.83 13.48
CA GLU A 311 4.62 2.08 12.75
C GLU A 311 3.46 2.88 13.37
N ILE A 312 2.41 2.25 13.88
CA ILE A 312 1.37 2.96 14.66
C ILE A 312 2.01 3.66 15.86
N ALA A 313 2.84 2.93 16.63
CA ALA A 313 3.52 3.49 17.80
C ALA A 313 4.49 4.64 17.42
N ARG A 314 5.21 4.49 16.31
CA ARG A 314 6.16 5.51 15.79
C ARG A 314 5.45 6.80 15.39
N TRP A 315 4.36 6.69 14.63
CA TRP A 315 3.69 7.86 14.02
C TRP A 315 2.72 8.55 14.94
N LYS A 316 2.18 7.86 15.94
CA LYS A 316 1.21 8.45 16.89
C LYS A 316 1.69 9.76 17.48
N PRO A 317 2.87 9.86 18.15
CA PRO A 317 3.32 11.12 18.73
C PRO A 317 3.59 12.21 17.69
N VAL A 318 4.03 11.86 16.49
CA VAL A 318 4.27 12.81 15.40
C VAL A 318 2.96 13.44 14.92
N ILE A 319 1.93 12.61 14.74
CA ILE A 319 0.60 13.05 14.29
C ILE A 319 -0.09 13.88 15.38
N GLU A 320 0.00 13.46 16.63
CA GLU A 320 -0.56 14.21 17.78
C GLU A 320 0.10 15.58 17.93
N ALA A 321 1.42 15.67 17.77
CA ALA A 321 2.15 16.93 17.80
C ALA A 321 1.77 17.87 16.65
N ALA A 322 1.50 17.32 15.45
CA ALA A 322 1.05 18.10 14.30
C ALA A 322 -0.38 18.64 14.45
N GLY A 323 -1.20 18.02 15.32
CA GLY A 323 -2.57 18.48 15.63
C GLY A 323 -3.54 18.41 14.44
N GLN A 324 -3.18 17.70 13.37
CA GLN A 324 -4.01 17.55 12.18
C GLN A 324 -4.77 16.22 12.24
N TYR A 325 -6.10 16.31 12.22
CA TYR A 325 -6.98 15.15 12.26
C TYR A 325 -8.00 15.20 11.12
N ALA A 326 -8.47 14.01 10.69
CA ALA A 326 -9.62 13.84 9.82
C ALA A 326 -10.82 13.38 10.66
N ASP A 327 -12.00 13.93 10.41
CA ASP A 327 -13.27 13.59 11.08
C ASP A 327 -14.19 12.78 10.15
#